data_1ce1e4786b517f6e552f8dc7fe3e5248
#
_entry.id   1ce1e4786b517f6e552f8dc7fe3e5248
#
_cell.length_a   1.000
_cell.length_b   1.000
_cell.length_c   1.000
_cell.angle_alpha   90.00
_cell.angle_beta   90.00
_cell.angle_gamma   90.00
#
_symmetry.space_group_name_H-M   'P 1'
#
loop_
_entity.id
_entity.type
_entity.pdbx_description
1 polymer ?
#
loop_
_entity_poly.entity_id
_entity_poly.type
_entity_poly.pdbx_seq_one_letter_code
_entity_poly.pdbx_strand_id
1 'polypeptide(L)'
;MVLTILRIFILYVLATAAVRIKRQIGELQPSELVITILLSEIAAIPMQDTDIPLLNSVVAVLLLVAFEIISSVISMKSRGARRLLEGNAVTIIRDGKIDQKEIKRLRYTVDDLLTALRQKDVFDISTVGYAVLETNGKLSVMLKPDENALTAKTLQLSLPDPGMPCLVVSDGKVIREHY
;
A
#
# COMPACT_ATOMS: atom_id res chain seq x y z
N MET A 1 25.64 -14.15 -25.89
CA MET A 1 24.86 -14.93 -24.90
C MET A 1 25.33 -14.71 -23.47
N VAL A 2 26.59 -14.98 -23.08
CA VAL A 2 27.08 -14.78 -21.70
C VAL A 2 26.91 -13.34 -21.25
N LEU A 3 27.24 -12.36 -22.09
CA LEU A 3 27.10 -10.94 -21.79
C LEU A 3 25.62 -10.54 -21.53
N THR A 4 24.69 -11.09 -22.31
CA THR A 4 23.26 -10.84 -22.16
C THR A 4 22.73 -11.42 -20.84
N ILE A 5 23.15 -12.63 -20.46
CA ILE A 5 22.79 -13.24 -19.18
C ILE A 5 23.31 -12.40 -18.01
N LEU A 6 24.55 -11.92 -18.08
CA LEU A 6 25.14 -11.08 -17.06
C LEU A 6 24.38 -9.74 -16.92
N ARG A 7 24.01 -9.11 -18.05
CA ARG A 7 23.19 -7.88 -18.07
C ARG A 7 21.84 -8.10 -17.39
N ILE A 8 21.12 -9.16 -17.74
CA ILE A 8 19.82 -9.50 -17.15
C ILE A 8 19.97 -9.70 -15.64
N PHE A 9 20.99 -10.43 -15.21
CA PHE A 9 21.24 -10.68 -13.79
C PHE A 9 21.51 -9.38 -13.01
N ILE A 10 22.38 -8.51 -13.52
CA ILE A 10 22.70 -7.22 -12.87
C ILE A 10 21.45 -6.35 -12.76
N LEU A 11 20.68 -6.20 -13.85
CA LEU A 11 19.47 -5.40 -13.85
C LEU A 11 18.37 -5.99 -12.95
N TYR A 12 18.24 -7.31 -12.91
CA TYR A 12 17.31 -7.98 -12.01
C TYR A 12 17.65 -7.71 -10.52
N VAL A 13 18.92 -7.85 -10.15
CA VAL A 13 19.38 -7.57 -8.78
C VAL A 13 19.15 -6.10 -8.42
N LEU A 14 19.50 -5.18 -9.33
CA LEU A 14 19.33 -3.75 -9.14
C LEU A 14 17.85 -3.36 -9.00
N ALA A 15 16.98 -3.85 -9.87
CA ALA A 15 15.54 -3.60 -9.80
C ALA A 15 14.93 -4.17 -8.51
N THR A 16 15.31 -5.39 -8.12
CA THR A 16 14.84 -6.01 -6.88
C THR A 16 15.31 -5.21 -5.66
N ALA A 17 16.55 -4.73 -5.65
CA ALA A 17 17.08 -3.88 -4.58
C ALA A 17 16.31 -2.54 -4.53
N ALA A 18 16.05 -1.91 -5.68
CA ALA A 18 15.29 -0.66 -5.78
C ALA A 18 13.88 -0.78 -5.15
N VAL A 19 13.16 -1.86 -5.48
CA VAL A 19 11.82 -2.12 -4.92
C VAL A 19 11.88 -2.40 -3.42
N ARG A 20 12.94 -3.06 -2.92
CA ARG A 20 13.10 -3.37 -1.48
C ARG A 20 13.43 -2.17 -0.60
N ILE A 21 13.93 -1.07 -1.14
CA ILE A 21 14.25 0.14 -0.36
C ILE A 21 12.99 0.69 0.32
N LYS A 22 11.83 0.56 -0.31
CA LYS A 22 10.55 0.92 0.29
C LYS A 22 9.92 -0.30 0.96
N ARG A 23 10.03 -0.39 2.28
CA ARG A 23 9.60 -1.57 3.10
C ARG A 23 8.08 -1.81 3.18
N GLN A 24 7.25 -0.97 2.60
CA GLN A 24 5.79 -1.12 2.64
C GLN A 24 5.29 -1.96 1.46
N ILE A 25 5.30 -3.27 1.62
CA ILE A 25 4.87 -4.22 0.56
C ILE A 25 3.35 -4.50 0.62
N GLY A 26 2.63 -3.94 1.59
CA GLY A 26 1.23 -4.32 1.82
C GLY A 26 0.22 -3.72 0.86
N GLU A 27 0.43 -2.48 0.41
CA GLU A 27 -0.52 -1.77 -0.45
C GLU A 27 0.22 -0.78 -1.35
N LEU A 28 0.16 -1.00 -2.66
CA LEU A 28 0.78 -0.10 -3.64
C LEU A 28 -0.02 1.20 -3.72
N GLN A 29 0.65 2.32 -3.47
CA GLN A 29 0.09 3.63 -3.78
C GLN A 29 0.16 3.89 -5.30
N PRO A 30 -0.71 4.75 -5.87
CA PRO A 30 -0.68 5.06 -7.30
C PRO A 30 0.68 5.56 -7.80
N SER A 31 1.39 6.34 -7.00
CA SER A 31 2.75 6.82 -7.30
C SER A 31 3.78 5.68 -7.38
N GLU A 32 3.65 4.67 -6.53
CA GLU A 32 4.53 3.48 -6.53
C GLU A 32 4.32 2.61 -7.75
N LEU A 33 3.07 2.50 -8.22
CA LEU A 33 2.75 1.80 -9.46
C LEU A 33 3.45 2.45 -10.66
N VAL A 34 3.41 3.78 -10.76
CA VAL A 34 4.09 4.54 -11.83
C VAL A 34 5.59 4.26 -11.81
N ILE A 35 6.22 4.32 -10.64
CA ILE A 35 7.65 4.06 -10.50
C ILE A 35 8.00 2.62 -10.87
N THR A 36 7.16 1.64 -10.47
CA THR A 36 7.37 0.24 -10.82
C THR A 36 7.29 0.01 -12.33
N ILE A 37 6.35 0.66 -13.01
CA ILE A 37 6.22 0.60 -14.48
C ILE A 37 7.45 1.23 -15.14
N LEU A 38 7.85 2.44 -14.73
CA LEU A 38 9.02 3.12 -15.27
C LEU A 38 10.31 2.30 -15.05
N LEU A 39 10.46 1.71 -13.87
CA LEU A 39 11.61 0.85 -13.56
C LEU A 39 11.66 -0.38 -14.47
N SER A 40 10.52 -1.02 -14.70
CA SER A 40 10.41 -2.18 -15.61
C SER A 40 10.79 -1.81 -17.04
N GLU A 41 10.33 -0.65 -17.52
CA GLU A 41 10.61 -0.19 -18.87
C GLU A 41 12.09 0.18 -19.07
N ILE A 42 12.67 0.93 -18.12
CA ILE A 42 14.10 1.27 -18.13
C ILE A 42 14.99 0.03 -18.10
N ALA A 43 14.60 -1.00 -17.33
CA ALA A 43 15.34 -2.25 -17.27
C ALA A 43 15.19 -3.10 -18.54
N ALA A 44 14.04 -3.05 -19.21
CA ALA A 44 13.76 -3.86 -20.39
C ALA A 44 14.58 -3.42 -21.64
N ILE A 45 14.83 -2.14 -21.81
CA ILE A 45 15.51 -1.56 -22.97
C ILE A 45 16.89 -2.20 -23.22
N PRO A 46 17.85 -2.21 -22.29
CA PRO A 46 19.18 -2.80 -22.53
C PRO A 46 19.18 -4.34 -22.50
N MET A 47 18.07 -4.95 -22.09
CA MET A 47 17.91 -6.41 -22.24
C MET A 47 17.58 -6.80 -23.67
N GLN A 48 16.84 -5.96 -24.40
CA GLN A 48 16.41 -6.19 -25.77
C GLN A 48 17.46 -5.73 -26.78
N ASP A 49 18.14 -4.63 -26.52
CA ASP A 49 19.14 -4.02 -27.39
C ASP A 49 20.53 -4.04 -26.72
N THR A 50 21.43 -4.85 -27.31
CA THR A 50 22.80 -5.00 -26.83
C THR A 50 23.72 -3.83 -27.17
N ASP A 51 23.31 -2.98 -28.11
CA ASP A 51 24.10 -1.80 -28.52
C ASP A 51 23.98 -0.66 -27.49
N ILE A 52 22.94 -0.70 -26.67
CA ILE A 52 22.77 0.26 -25.59
C ILE A 52 23.71 -0.09 -24.42
N PRO A 53 24.56 0.88 -23.98
CA PRO A 53 25.43 0.66 -22.85
C PRO A 53 24.62 0.36 -21.56
N LEU A 54 24.94 -0.73 -20.88
CA LEU A 54 24.32 -1.10 -19.61
C LEU A 54 24.39 0.02 -18.56
N LEU A 55 25.46 0.79 -18.58
CA LEU A 55 25.70 1.90 -17.66
C LEU A 55 24.59 2.95 -17.71
N ASN A 56 24.03 3.24 -18.89
CA ASN A 56 22.95 4.22 -19.04
C ASN A 56 21.71 3.80 -18.25
N SER A 57 21.35 2.52 -18.31
CA SER A 57 20.19 2.00 -17.57
C SER A 57 20.45 1.90 -16.07
N VAL A 58 21.68 1.54 -15.67
CA VAL A 58 22.07 1.56 -14.26
C VAL A 58 21.95 2.97 -13.69
N VAL A 59 22.45 3.99 -14.39
CA VAL A 59 22.34 5.39 -13.99
C VAL A 59 20.87 5.83 -13.93
N ALA A 60 20.07 5.48 -14.94
CA ALA A 60 18.64 5.82 -14.97
C ALA A 60 17.87 5.20 -13.79
N VAL A 61 18.12 3.93 -13.47
CA VAL A 61 17.51 3.26 -12.29
C VAL A 61 17.94 3.95 -11.00
N LEU A 62 19.22 4.26 -10.83
CA LEU A 62 19.72 4.95 -9.64
C LEU A 62 19.12 6.35 -9.49
N LEU A 63 18.95 7.09 -10.58
CA LEU A 63 18.29 8.39 -10.56
C LEU A 63 16.81 8.26 -10.18
N LEU A 64 16.09 7.26 -10.71
CA LEU A 64 14.70 7.01 -10.36
C LEU A 64 14.55 6.71 -8.88
N VAL A 65 15.42 5.85 -8.33
CA VAL A 65 15.46 5.53 -6.90
C VAL A 65 15.77 6.79 -6.06
N ALA A 66 16.73 7.61 -6.51
CA ALA A 66 17.07 8.85 -5.82
C ALA A 66 15.87 9.83 -5.79
N PHE A 67 15.15 10.00 -6.90
CA PHE A 67 13.92 10.80 -6.94
C PHE A 67 12.84 10.27 -6.02
N GLU A 68 12.66 8.96 -5.95
CA GLU A 68 11.70 8.34 -5.02
C GLU A 68 12.06 8.60 -3.55
N ILE A 69 13.32 8.45 -3.18
CA ILE A 69 13.78 8.74 -1.83
C ILE A 69 13.57 10.22 -1.49
N ILE A 70 13.92 11.13 -2.39
CA ILE A 70 13.73 12.57 -2.21
C ILE A 70 12.24 12.90 -2.06
N SER A 71 11.38 12.35 -2.93
CA SER A 71 9.93 12.52 -2.86
C SER A 71 9.37 12.03 -1.52
N SER A 72 9.80 10.86 -1.06
CA SER A 72 9.41 10.29 0.23
C SER A 72 9.85 11.19 1.41
N VAL A 73 11.08 11.70 1.40
CA VAL A 73 11.57 12.62 2.45
C VAL A 73 10.78 13.93 2.46
N ILE A 74 10.46 14.48 1.29
CA ILE A 74 9.65 15.70 1.16
C ILE A 74 8.23 15.44 1.69
N SER A 75 7.63 14.30 1.33
CA SER A 75 6.31 13.86 1.79
C SER A 75 6.26 13.70 3.32
N MET A 76 7.33 13.19 3.93
CA MET A 76 7.45 13.07 5.39
C MET A 76 7.53 14.43 6.09
N LYS A 77 8.25 15.39 5.50
CA LYS A 77 8.49 16.70 6.13
C LYS A 77 7.39 17.73 5.89
N SER A 78 6.62 17.60 4.81
CA SER A 78 5.62 18.58 4.40
C SER A 78 4.26 17.97 4.18
N ARG A 79 3.26 18.41 4.99
CA ARG A 79 1.84 18.02 4.81
C ARG A 79 1.29 18.47 3.45
N GLY A 80 1.73 19.63 2.94
CA GLY A 80 1.31 20.14 1.63
C GLY A 80 1.82 19.28 0.50
N ALA A 81 3.11 18.90 0.54
CA ALA A 81 3.71 18.00 -0.45
C ALA A 81 3.07 16.61 -0.43
N ARG A 82 2.84 16.05 0.77
CA ARG A 82 2.15 14.76 0.92
C ARG A 82 0.77 14.80 0.30
N ARG A 83 0.00 15.86 0.55
CA ARG A 83 -1.34 16.04 -0.02
C ARG A 83 -1.32 16.12 -1.54
N LEU A 84 -0.29 16.73 -2.11
CA LEU A 84 -0.12 16.83 -3.56
C LEU A 84 0.29 15.50 -4.20
N LEU A 85 1.21 14.77 -3.56
CA LEU A 85 1.79 13.53 -4.10
C LEU A 85 0.91 12.30 -3.84
N GLU A 86 0.36 12.18 -2.64
CA GLU A 86 -0.36 10.99 -2.19
C GLU A 86 -1.89 11.21 -2.15
N GLY A 87 -2.35 12.47 -2.22
CA GLY A 87 -3.77 12.82 -2.07
C GLY A 87 -4.20 12.91 -0.60
N ASN A 88 -5.51 12.90 -0.39
CA ASN A 88 -6.12 12.89 0.94
C ASN A 88 -7.20 11.81 1.01
N ALA A 89 -7.32 11.19 2.16
CA ALA A 89 -8.49 10.41 2.51
C ALA A 89 -9.72 11.32 2.60
N VAL A 90 -10.86 10.85 2.11
CA VAL A 90 -12.11 11.61 2.02
C VAL A 90 -13.24 10.87 2.71
N THR A 91 -13.90 11.53 3.66
CA THR A 91 -15.08 10.96 4.32
C THR A 91 -16.27 11.02 3.38
N ILE A 92 -16.84 9.87 3.05
CA ILE A 92 -17.97 9.74 2.11
C ILE A 92 -19.27 9.30 2.78
N ILE A 93 -19.21 8.79 4.03
CA ILE A 93 -20.39 8.55 4.88
C ILE A 93 -20.16 9.21 6.24
N ARG A 94 -21.20 9.88 6.76
CA ARG A 94 -21.27 10.42 8.13
C ARG A 94 -22.64 10.06 8.73
N ASP A 95 -22.63 9.43 9.91
CA ASP A 95 -23.86 9.04 10.64
C ASP A 95 -24.89 8.30 9.76
N GLY A 96 -24.40 7.36 8.94
CA GLY A 96 -25.25 6.59 8.02
C GLY A 96 -25.73 7.36 6.79
N LYS A 97 -25.27 8.61 6.58
CA LYS A 97 -25.67 9.43 5.44
C LYS A 97 -24.52 9.59 4.45
N ILE A 98 -24.82 9.31 3.18
CA ILE A 98 -23.87 9.46 2.09
C ILE A 98 -23.67 10.94 1.78
N ASP A 99 -22.41 11.38 1.71
CA ASP A 99 -22.06 12.70 1.20
C ASP A 99 -22.06 12.70 -0.34
N GLN A 100 -23.20 13.04 -0.93
CA GLN A 100 -23.41 13.06 -2.38
C GLN A 100 -22.44 14.00 -3.12
N LYS A 101 -21.99 15.07 -2.47
CA LYS A 101 -21.07 16.04 -3.06
C LYS A 101 -19.66 15.42 -3.19
N GLU A 102 -19.20 14.75 -2.15
CA GLU A 102 -17.89 14.13 -2.15
C GLU A 102 -17.84 12.92 -3.09
N ILE A 103 -18.89 12.08 -3.12
CA ILE A 103 -18.99 10.96 -4.07
C ILE A 103 -18.89 11.44 -5.52
N LYS A 104 -19.65 12.49 -5.88
CA LYS A 104 -19.59 13.09 -7.23
C LYS A 104 -18.20 13.65 -7.57
N ARG A 105 -17.56 14.33 -6.61
CA ARG A 105 -16.22 14.89 -6.78
C ARG A 105 -15.18 13.80 -7.05
N LEU A 106 -15.30 12.66 -6.39
CA LEU A 106 -14.42 11.52 -6.52
C LEU A 106 -14.72 10.65 -7.74
N ARG A 107 -15.81 10.95 -8.48
CA ARG A 107 -16.34 10.09 -9.57
C ARG A 107 -16.60 8.66 -9.10
N TYR A 108 -17.03 8.55 -7.86
CA TYR A 108 -17.36 7.30 -7.21
C TYR A 108 -18.87 7.08 -7.27
N THR A 109 -19.33 5.88 -7.61
CA THR A 109 -20.75 5.59 -7.68
C THR A 109 -21.27 5.04 -6.37
N VAL A 110 -22.60 5.07 -6.19
CA VAL A 110 -23.22 4.41 -5.03
C VAL A 110 -23.02 2.88 -5.10
N ASP A 111 -23.01 2.33 -6.31
CA ASP A 111 -22.77 0.89 -6.50
C ASP A 111 -21.34 0.49 -6.11
N ASP A 112 -20.34 1.34 -6.43
CA ASP A 112 -18.94 1.14 -5.96
C ASP A 112 -18.89 1.17 -4.43
N LEU A 113 -19.59 2.14 -3.82
CA LEU A 113 -19.66 2.26 -2.37
C LEU A 113 -20.26 1.00 -1.73
N LEU A 114 -21.41 0.54 -2.22
CA LEU A 114 -22.07 -0.66 -1.71
C LEU A 114 -21.19 -1.90 -1.90
N THR A 115 -20.47 -1.98 -3.00
CA THR A 115 -19.51 -3.07 -3.25
C THR A 115 -18.34 -3.03 -2.25
N ALA A 116 -17.79 -1.85 -2.01
CA ALA A 116 -16.69 -1.66 -1.05
C ALA A 116 -17.13 -1.95 0.40
N LEU A 117 -18.37 -1.60 0.76
CA LEU A 117 -18.97 -1.93 2.06
C LEU A 117 -19.12 -3.44 2.24
N ARG A 118 -19.64 -4.15 1.21
CA ARG A 118 -19.75 -5.63 1.25
C ARG A 118 -18.41 -6.32 1.40
N GLN A 119 -17.34 -5.78 0.82
CA GLN A 119 -15.97 -6.29 1.02
C GLN A 119 -15.45 -6.12 2.46
N LYS A 120 -16.17 -5.33 3.29
CA LYS A 120 -15.92 -5.13 4.71
C LYS A 120 -16.98 -5.81 5.60
N ASP A 121 -17.72 -6.75 5.01
CA ASP A 121 -18.81 -7.48 5.69
C ASP A 121 -19.95 -6.56 6.19
N VAL A 122 -20.09 -5.36 5.60
CA VAL A 122 -21.15 -4.40 5.92
C VAL A 122 -22.15 -4.37 4.78
N PHE A 123 -23.37 -4.88 5.04
CA PHE A 123 -24.45 -4.99 4.07
C PHE A 123 -25.49 -3.88 4.20
N ASP A 124 -25.60 -3.27 5.38
CA ASP A 124 -26.52 -2.19 5.65
C ASP A 124 -25.76 -0.88 5.91
N ILE A 125 -25.97 0.10 5.02
CA ILE A 125 -25.33 1.42 5.12
C ILE A 125 -25.79 2.19 6.36
N SER A 126 -26.99 1.89 6.88
CA SER A 126 -27.55 2.53 8.07
C SER A 126 -26.77 2.23 9.34
N THR A 127 -26.05 1.10 9.37
CA THR A 127 -25.18 0.69 10.50
C THR A 127 -23.85 1.43 10.53
N VAL A 128 -23.50 2.11 9.41
CA VAL A 128 -22.23 2.80 9.27
C VAL A 128 -22.27 4.16 9.98
N GLY A 129 -21.38 4.39 10.92
CA GLY A 129 -21.14 5.72 11.50
C GLY A 129 -20.36 6.60 10.54
N TYR A 130 -19.18 6.14 10.16
CA TYR A 130 -18.30 6.85 9.23
C TYR A 130 -17.70 5.89 8.20
N ALA A 131 -17.56 6.36 6.97
CA ALA A 131 -16.77 5.67 5.96
C ALA A 131 -15.84 6.68 5.26
N VAL A 132 -14.56 6.29 5.16
CA VAL A 132 -13.48 7.09 4.61
C VAL A 132 -12.89 6.35 3.41
N LEU A 133 -12.89 7.01 2.26
CA LEU A 133 -12.18 6.53 1.09
C LEU A 133 -10.71 6.94 1.21
N GLU A 134 -9.84 5.96 1.33
CA GLU A 134 -8.40 6.15 1.49
C GLU A 134 -7.73 6.50 0.14
N THR A 135 -6.51 7.00 0.21
CA THR A 135 -5.74 7.41 -0.99
C THR A 135 -5.37 6.23 -1.91
N ASN A 136 -5.36 5.00 -1.38
CA ASN A 136 -5.15 3.77 -2.14
C ASN A 136 -6.45 3.20 -2.76
N GLY A 137 -7.57 3.92 -2.62
CA GLY A 137 -8.89 3.50 -3.13
C GLY A 137 -9.65 2.52 -2.23
N LYS A 138 -9.10 2.12 -1.09
CA LYS A 138 -9.81 1.26 -0.14
C LYS A 138 -10.76 2.06 0.74
N LEU A 139 -11.81 1.39 1.22
CA LEU A 139 -12.77 1.95 2.14
C LEU A 139 -12.46 1.53 3.58
N SER A 140 -12.24 2.52 4.45
CA SER A 140 -12.18 2.34 5.91
C SER A 140 -13.57 2.61 6.49
N VAL A 141 -14.10 1.68 7.28
CA VAL A 141 -15.47 1.75 7.81
C VAL A 141 -15.44 1.70 9.32
N MET A 142 -16.19 2.61 9.95
CA MET A 142 -16.49 2.61 11.37
C MET A 142 -18.00 2.49 11.54
N LEU A 143 -18.44 1.43 12.21
CA LEU A 143 -19.85 1.22 12.54
C LEU A 143 -20.32 2.19 13.61
N LYS A 144 -21.62 2.37 13.74
CA LYS A 144 -22.22 3.08 14.86
C LYS A 144 -21.91 2.34 16.17
N PRO A 145 -21.86 3.02 17.32
CA PRO A 145 -21.53 2.38 18.60
C PRO A 145 -22.39 1.17 18.92
N ASP A 146 -23.68 1.26 18.62
CA ASP A 146 -24.68 0.20 18.93
C ASP A 146 -24.57 -1.00 17.96
N GLU A 147 -23.87 -0.85 16.85
CA GLU A 147 -23.66 -1.89 15.82
C GLU A 147 -22.28 -2.56 15.92
N ASN A 148 -21.46 -2.13 16.87
CA ASN A 148 -20.15 -2.73 17.08
C ASN A 148 -20.29 -4.08 17.81
N ALA A 149 -19.40 -5.02 17.47
CA ALA A 149 -19.26 -6.26 18.20
C ALA A 149 -18.98 -5.99 19.69
N LEU A 150 -19.63 -6.76 20.57
CA LEU A 150 -19.39 -6.69 22.01
C LEU A 150 -17.94 -7.09 22.31
N THR A 151 -17.25 -6.24 23.06
CA THR A 151 -15.88 -6.51 23.50
C THR A 151 -15.89 -7.00 24.95
N ALA A 152 -14.81 -7.69 25.36
CA ALA A 152 -14.64 -8.08 26.77
C ALA A 152 -14.72 -6.86 27.71
N LYS A 153 -14.22 -5.70 27.28
CA LYS A 153 -14.30 -4.45 28.04
C LYS A 153 -15.75 -3.98 28.20
N THR A 154 -16.56 -4.06 27.14
CA THR A 154 -17.99 -3.68 27.18
C THR A 154 -18.78 -4.60 28.12
N LEU A 155 -18.40 -5.88 28.16
CA LEU A 155 -18.98 -6.89 29.05
C LEU A 155 -18.36 -6.90 30.45
N GLN A 156 -17.40 -6.01 30.73
CA GLN A 156 -16.65 -5.94 31.99
C GLN A 156 -15.95 -7.28 32.35
N LEU A 157 -15.56 -8.06 31.33
CA LEU A 157 -14.83 -9.30 31.51
C LEU A 157 -13.32 -9.01 31.56
N SER A 158 -12.64 -9.59 32.55
CA SER A 158 -11.18 -9.61 32.61
C SER A 158 -10.70 -10.90 31.92
N LEU A 159 -10.01 -10.74 30.79
CA LEU A 159 -9.40 -11.86 30.07
C LEU A 159 -7.90 -11.87 30.35
N PRO A 160 -7.27 -13.05 30.50
CA PRO A 160 -5.82 -13.14 30.57
C PRO A 160 -5.20 -12.68 29.26
N ASP A 161 -4.06 -11.99 29.35
CA ASP A 161 -3.27 -11.66 28.16
C ASP A 161 -2.62 -12.96 27.62
N PRO A 162 -2.97 -13.40 26.41
CA PRO A 162 -2.38 -14.62 25.82
C PRO A 162 -0.92 -14.43 25.43
N GLY A 163 -0.38 -13.21 25.53
CA GLY A 163 0.93 -12.86 25.02
C GLY A 163 1.00 -12.84 23.47
N MET A 164 2.15 -12.53 22.96
CA MET A 164 2.39 -12.54 21.52
C MET A 164 2.74 -13.96 21.06
N PRO A 165 2.03 -14.54 20.07
CA PRO A 165 2.43 -15.83 19.53
C PRO A 165 3.81 -15.72 18.86
N CYS A 166 4.72 -16.61 19.21
CA CYS A 166 6.05 -16.69 18.62
C CYS A 166 6.19 -17.93 17.74
N LEU A 167 6.94 -17.79 16.65
CA LEU A 167 7.24 -18.89 15.77
C LEU A 167 8.35 -19.74 16.41
N VAL A 168 8.02 -20.94 16.84
CA VAL A 168 8.95 -21.85 17.55
C VAL A 168 9.67 -22.78 16.58
N VAL A 169 9.00 -23.17 15.49
CA VAL A 169 9.56 -24.09 14.48
C VAL A 169 9.31 -23.52 13.09
N SER A 170 10.36 -23.41 12.27
CA SER A 170 10.28 -23.09 10.83
C SER A 170 11.13 -24.10 10.05
N ASP A 171 10.57 -24.61 8.94
CA ASP A 171 11.24 -25.56 8.04
C ASP A 171 11.83 -26.79 8.77
N GLY A 172 11.12 -27.28 9.80
CA GLY A 172 11.56 -28.42 10.60
C GLY A 172 12.68 -28.12 11.60
N LYS A 173 13.06 -26.86 11.78
CA LYS A 173 14.10 -26.42 12.72
C LYS A 173 13.51 -25.54 13.82
N VAL A 174 13.95 -25.78 15.05
CA VAL A 174 13.56 -24.96 16.21
C VAL A 174 14.27 -23.62 16.16
N ILE A 175 13.50 -22.52 16.23
CA ILE A 175 14.03 -21.16 16.31
C ILE A 175 14.26 -20.82 17.78
N ARG A 176 15.51 -20.62 18.19
CA ARG A 176 15.88 -20.36 19.59
C ARG A 176 16.00 -18.87 19.96
N GLU A 177 15.74 -17.98 19.02
CA GLU A 177 15.95 -16.52 19.20
C GLU A 177 14.84 -15.82 19.98
N HIS A 178 13.81 -16.53 20.41
CA HIS A 178 12.63 -15.95 21.10
C HIS A 178 12.40 -16.57 22.50
N TYR A 179 13.43 -17.11 23.13
CA TYR A 179 13.40 -17.55 24.54
C TYR A 179 14.24 -16.64 25.41
#